data_af96f1f97862bcfbd03de15d4e9fc5ee
#
_entry.id   af96f1f97862bcfbd03de15d4e9fc5ee
#
_cell.length_a   1.000
_cell.length_b   1.000
_cell.length_c   1.000
_cell.angle_alpha   90.00
_cell.angle_beta   90.00
_cell.angle_gamma   90.00
#
_symmetry.space_group_name_H-M   'P 1'
#
loop_
_entity.id
_entity.type
_entity.pdbx_description
1 polymer ?
#
loop_
_entity_poly.entity_id
_entity_poly.type
_entity_poly.pdbx_seq_one_letter_code
_entity_poly.pdbx_strand_id
1 'polypeptide(L)'
;MFPNNFSKLRLVSRSAQCILIGLVLLCSAGMAFSATAREIDVSVEVTLERFNKEVPGAEGFMKKAKGVLIFPQVIKAGFGIGGEYGEGAMQIGGKTVEYYSTMAASIGFQLGAQTKSIILVFTKESALKAFRNSDGW
;
A
#
# COMPACT_ATOMS: atom_id res chain seq x y z
N MET A 1 9.79 40.16 -50.94
CA MET A 1 10.35 40.20 -49.59
C MET A 1 9.43 39.43 -48.67
N PHE A 2 9.75 38.16 -48.41
CA PHE A 2 8.92 37.29 -47.55
C PHE A 2 9.48 37.28 -46.12
N PRO A 3 8.69 37.50 -45.07
CA PRO A 3 9.20 37.46 -43.71
C PRO A 3 9.42 36.02 -43.27
N ASN A 4 10.65 35.80 -42.80
CA ASN A 4 11.12 34.51 -42.26
C ASN A 4 10.37 34.14 -40.96
N ASN A 5 9.41 33.23 -41.08
CA ASN A 5 8.61 32.75 -39.94
C ASN A 5 9.17 31.46 -39.28
N PHE A 6 10.41 31.08 -39.62
CA PHE A 6 11.03 29.85 -39.11
C PHE A 6 11.50 29.92 -37.65
N SER A 7 11.68 31.13 -37.09
CA SER A 7 12.14 31.24 -35.70
C SER A 7 11.06 30.91 -34.68
N LYS A 8 9.77 31.15 -35.00
CA LYS A 8 8.66 30.89 -34.08
C LYS A 8 8.31 29.40 -33.95
N LEU A 9 8.48 28.63 -35.03
CA LEU A 9 8.23 27.17 -35.00
C LEU A 9 9.26 26.43 -34.13
N ARG A 10 10.49 26.87 -34.04
CA ARG A 10 11.53 26.22 -33.22
C ARG A 10 11.32 26.46 -31.70
N LEU A 11 10.73 27.59 -31.33
CA LEU A 11 10.50 27.93 -29.92
C LEU A 11 9.33 27.13 -29.34
N VAL A 12 8.28 26.92 -30.12
CA VAL A 12 7.12 26.10 -29.73
C VAL A 12 7.50 24.63 -29.62
N SER A 13 8.40 24.14 -30.48
CA SER A 13 8.90 22.75 -30.43
C SER A 13 9.71 22.47 -29.15
N ARG A 14 10.52 23.40 -28.67
CA ARG A 14 11.35 23.22 -27.48
C ARG A 14 10.53 23.22 -26.18
N SER A 15 9.53 24.09 -26.08
CA SER A 15 8.62 24.10 -24.91
C SER A 15 7.72 22.86 -24.88
N ALA A 16 7.21 22.40 -26.02
CA ALA A 16 6.44 21.16 -26.11
C ALA A 16 7.29 19.93 -25.75
N GLN A 17 8.56 19.89 -26.18
CA GLN A 17 9.50 18.82 -25.79
C GLN A 17 9.80 18.82 -24.28
N CYS A 18 10.00 19.99 -23.65
CA CYS A 18 10.22 20.08 -22.21
C CYS A 18 8.98 19.63 -21.40
N ILE A 19 7.78 19.97 -21.87
CA ILE A 19 6.52 19.52 -21.24
C ILE A 19 6.35 18.01 -21.38
N LEU A 20 6.65 17.44 -22.56
CA LEU A 20 6.57 16.00 -22.79
C LEU A 20 7.57 15.22 -21.94
N ILE A 21 8.81 15.70 -21.82
CA ILE A 21 9.84 15.10 -20.95
C ILE A 21 9.45 15.20 -19.48
N GLY A 22 8.89 16.33 -19.04
CA GLY A 22 8.37 16.50 -17.69
C GLY A 22 7.23 15.54 -17.37
N LEU A 23 6.32 15.31 -18.31
CA LEU A 23 5.19 14.40 -18.14
C LEU A 23 5.64 12.92 -18.09
N VAL A 24 6.63 12.54 -18.90
CA VAL A 24 7.21 11.18 -18.89
C VAL A 24 7.98 10.92 -17.59
N LEU A 25 8.67 11.91 -17.04
CA LEU A 25 9.37 11.81 -15.76
C LEU A 25 8.39 11.72 -14.57
N LEU A 26 7.22 12.37 -14.63
CA LEU A 26 6.19 12.21 -13.61
C LEU A 26 5.54 10.80 -13.65
N CYS A 27 5.36 10.22 -14.85
CA CYS A 27 4.82 8.87 -14.98
C CYS A 27 5.78 7.77 -14.51
N SER A 28 7.10 8.00 -14.57
CA SER A 28 8.09 7.02 -14.12
C SER A 28 8.27 6.98 -12.58
N ALA A 29 7.83 8.00 -11.86
CA ALA A 29 7.89 8.04 -10.40
C ALA A 29 6.81 7.17 -9.72
N GLY A 30 5.81 6.69 -10.45
CA GLY A 30 4.68 5.91 -9.91
C GLY A 30 4.90 4.41 -9.77
N MET A 31 6.04 3.85 -10.20
CA MET A 31 6.25 2.39 -10.24
C MET A 31 7.16 1.83 -9.15
N ALA A 32 7.52 2.58 -8.12
CA ALA A 32 8.55 2.17 -7.17
C ALA A 32 8.04 1.77 -5.77
N PHE A 33 6.75 1.53 -5.54
CA PHE A 33 6.21 1.31 -4.19
C PHE A 33 5.36 0.04 -3.99
N SER A 34 5.40 -0.90 -4.91
CA SER A 34 4.80 -2.22 -4.63
C SER A 34 5.89 -3.17 -4.15
N ALA A 35 5.76 -3.64 -2.91
CA ALA A 35 6.64 -4.70 -2.41
C ALA A 35 6.43 -5.99 -3.21
N THR A 36 7.49 -6.75 -3.42
CA THR A 36 7.36 -8.07 -4.02
C THR A 36 6.61 -9.02 -3.07
N ALA A 37 5.91 -10.00 -3.59
CA ALA A 37 5.23 -11.02 -2.79
C ALA A 37 6.14 -11.63 -1.71
N ARG A 38 7.41 -11.86 -2.04
CA ARG A 38 8.40 -12.39 -1.11
C ARG A 38 8.73 -11.41 0.03
N GLU A 39 8.85 -10.13 -0.26
CA GLU A 39 9.10 -9.10 0.76
C GLU A 39 7.91 -8.97 1.70
N ILE A 40 6.69 -9.05 1.18
CA ILE A 40 5.47 -9.07 1.99
C ILE A 40 5.47 -10.29 2.91
N ASP A 41 5.74 -11.50 2.39
CA ASP A 41 5.75 -12.73 3.18
C ASP A 41 6.77 -12.68 4.31
N VAL A 42 8.00 -12.26 4.05
CA VAL A 42 9.04 -12.09 5.09
C VAL A 42 8.59 -11.08 6.16
N SER A 43 8.03 -9.96 5.75
CA SER A 43 7.55 -8.93 6.68
C SER A 43 6.36 -9.41 7.52
N VAL A 44 5.48 -10.23 6.94
CA VAL A 44 4.36 -10.88 7.63
C VAL A 44 4.86 -11.83 8.70
N GLU A 45 5.83 -12.69 8.39
CA GLU A 45 6.43 -13.64 9.36
C GLU A 45 7.03 -12.88 10.55
N VAL A 46 7.88 -11.88 10.31
CA VAL A 46 8.49 -11.05 11.35
C VAL A 46 7.43 -10.37 12.22
N THR A 47 6.35 -9.88 11.60
CA THR A 47 5.25 -9.21 12.31
C THR A 47 4.49 -10.18 13.20
N LEU A 48 4.23 -11.41 12.74
CA LEU A 48 3.55 -12.44 13.52
C LEU A 48 4.43 -12.94 14.69
N GLU A 49 5.73 -13.12 14.47
CA GLU A 49 6.66 -13.46 15.55
C GLU A 49 6.65 -12.40 16.66
N ARG A 50 6.73 -11.13 16.27
CA ARG A 50 6.65 -10.00 17.21
C ARG A 50 5.31 -9.98 17.94
N PHE A 51 4.20 -10.14 17.24
CA PHE A 51 2.85 -10.20 17.81
C PHE A 51 2.73 -11.29 18.87
N ASN A 52 3.17 -12.51 18.55
CA ASN A 52 3.14 -13.65 19.48
C ASN A 52 4.02 -13.43 20.71
N LYS A 53 5.13 -12.71 20.56
CA LYS A 53 6.08 -12.44 21.64
C LYS A 53 5.63 -11.29 22.56
N GLU A 54 5.05 -10.24 21.98
CA GLU A 54 4.77 -8.99 22.67
C GLU A 54 3.33 -8.90 23.22
N VAL A 55 2.38 -9.63 22.60
CA VAL A 55 0.96 -9.54 22.95
C VAL A 55 0.56 -10.73 23.82
N PRO A 56 0.21 -10.50 25.12
CA PRO A 56 -0.27 -11.57 25.98
C PRO A 56 -1.52 -12.25 25.40
N GLY A 57 -1.49 -13.57 25.28
CA GLY A 57 -2.62 -14.37 24.76
C GLY A 57 -2.71 -14.45 23.25
N ALA A 58 -1.76 -13.87 22.50
CA ALA A 58 -1.72 -13.91 21.03
C ALA A 58 -1.81 -15.33 20.50
N GLU A 59 -1.08 -16.29 21.07
CA GLU A 59 -1.13 -17.70 20.67
C GLU A 59 -2.55 -18.29 20.77
N GLY A 60 -3.32 -17.90 21.79
CA GLY A 60 -4.70 -18.35 21.98
C GLY A 60 -5.63 -17.87 20.86
N PHE A 61 -5.42 -16.65 20.36
CA PHE A 61 -6.14 -16.14 19.20
C PHE A 61 -5.71 -16.84 17.92
N MET A 62 -4.39 -17.02 17.73
CA MET A 62 -3.84 -17.66 16.55
C MET A 62 -4.28 -19.13 16.41
N LYS A 63 -4.38 -19.88 17.53
CA LYS A 63 -4.90 -21.27 17.53
C LYS A 63 -6.36 -21.39 17.09
N LYS A 64 -7.18 -20.35 17.32
CA LYS A 64 -8.59 -20.29 16.93
C LYS A 64 -8.80 -19.68 15.54
N ALA A 65 -7.76 -19.15 14.93
CA ALA A 65 -7.87 -18.46 13.66
C ALA A 65 -8.23 -19.41 12.52
N LYS A 66 -9.23 -19.02 11.75
CA LYS A 66 -9.59 -19.63 10.46
C LYS A 66 -8.82 -18.95 9.31
N GLY A 67 -8.41 -17.73 9.52
CA GLY A 67 -7.53 -16.96 8.66
C GLY A 67 -7.02 -15.73 9.41
N VAL A 68 -5.87 -15.22 8.98
CA VAL A 68 -5.24 -14.03 9.54
C VAL A 68 -4.81 -13.14 8.38
N LEU A 69 -5.28 -11.88 8.36
CA LEU A 69 -4.82 -10.87 7.43
C LEU A 69 -3.85 -9.94 8.14
N ILE A 70 -2.65 -9.87 7.63
CA ILE A 70 -1.55 -9.12 8.23
C ILE A 70 -1.09 -8.04 7.26
N PHE A 71 -1.11 -6.79 7.69
CA PHE A 71 -0.42 -5.67 7.06
C PHE A 71 0.77 -5.30 7.94
N PRO A 72 1.99 -5.74 7.58
CA PRO A 72 3.19 -5.52 8.40
C PRO A 72 3.50 -4.04 8.60
N GLN A 73 3.23 -3.25 7.57
CA GLN A 73 3.52 -1.84 7.56
C GLN A 73 2.41 -1.06 6.84
N VAL A 74 1.68 -0.27 7.61
CA VAL A 74 0.73 0.71 7.09
C VAL A 74 1.29 2.09 7.38
N ILE A 75 1.62 2.81 6.33
CA ILE A 75 2.18 4.16 6.41
C ILE A 75 1.04 5.15 6.33
N LYS A 76 0.98 6.05 7.29
CA LYS A 76 0.08 7.21 7.31
C LYS A 76 0.91 8.47 7.15
N ALA A 77 0.60 9.28 6.14
CA ALA A 77 1.29 10.54 5.90
C ALA A 77 0.31 11.64 5.49
N GLY A 78 0.59 12.88 5.87
CA GLY A 78 -0.21 14.03 5.44
C GLY A 78 0.00 15.30 6.26
N PHE A 79 -0.53 16.39 5.69
CA PHE A 79 -0.63 17.73 6.30
C PHE A 79 -2.09 18.19 6.21
N GLY A 80 -2.84 18.11 7.31
CA GLY A 80 -4.26 18.46 7.34
C GLY A 80 -5.16 17.51 6.54
N ILE A 81 -4.75 17.09 5.36
CA ILE A 81 -5.31 16.00 4.55
C ILE A 81 -4.21 14.97 4.38
N GLY A 82 -4.52 13.70 4.61
CA GLY A 82 -3.55 12.62 4.51
C GLY A 82 -4.16 11.34 3.97
N GLY A 83 -3.28 10.36 3.77
CA GLY A 83 -3.67 9.02 3.37
C GLY A 83 -2.92 7.96 4.16
N GLU A 84 -3.51 6.79 4.22
CA GLU A 84 -2.87 5.58 4.72
C GLU A 84 -2.74 4.58 3.56
N TYR A 85 -1.61 3.90 3.49
CA TYR A 85 -1.37 2.83 2.54
C TYR A 85 -0.56 1.72 3.19
N GLY A 86 -0.91 0.48 2.89
CA GLY A 86 -0.16 -0.69 3.32
C GLY A 86 -0.43 -1.89 2.42
N GLU A 87 0.54 -2.78 2.34
CA GLU A 87 0.44 -4.07 1.66
C GLU A 87 0.54 -5.18 2.70
N GLY A 88 -0.17 -6.27 2.46
CA GLY A 88 -0.24 -7.38 3.39
C GLY A 88 -0.66 -8.68 2.74
N ALA A 89 -0.73 -9.73 3.55
CA ALA A 89 -1.12 -11.05 3.10
C ALA A 89 -2.12 -11.72 4.03
N MET A 90 -3.04 -12.48 3.42
CA MET A 90 -3.94 -13.39 4.10
C MET A 90 -3.28 -14.74 4.26
N GLN A 91 -3.19 -15.22 5.49
CA GLN A 91 -2.73 -16.58 5.80
C GLN A 91 -3.89 -17.46 6.28
N ILE A 92 -3.93 -18.68 5.76
CA ILE A 92 -4.81 -19.76 6.21
C ILE A 92 -3.94 -20.98 6.51
N GLY A 93 -4.03 -21.49 7.72
CA GLY A 93 -3.18 -22.61 8.14
C GLY A 93 -1.67 -22.29 8.09
N GLY A 94 -1.30 -21.03 8.32
CA GLY A 94 0.10 -20.58 8.29
C GLY A 94 0.71 -20.41 6.90
N LYS A 95 -0.11 -20.47 5.84
CA LYS A 95 0.35 -20.28 4.45
C LYS A 95 -0.34 -19.06 3.83
N THR A 96 0.41 -18.24 3.13
CA THR A 96 -0.14 -17.13 2.35
C THR A 96 -1.01 -17.67 1.21
N VAL A 97 -2.25 -17.24 1.16
CA VAL A 97 -3.24 -17.62 0.14
C VAL A 97 -3.60 -16.45 -0.78
N GLU A 98 -3.40 -15.21 -0.34
CA GLU A 98 -3.82 -14.02 -1.08
C GLU A 98 -3.09 -12.78 -0.57
N TYR A 99 -2.82 -11.82 -1.45
CA TYR A 99 -2.22 -10.53 -1.10
C TYR A 99 -3.26 -9.41 -1.17
N TYR A 100 -3.16 -8.46 -0.26
CA TYR A 100 -4.07 -7.33 -0.13
C TYR A 100 -3.31 -6.01 -0.02
N SER A 101 -3.94 -4.95 -0.46
CA SER A 101 -3.53 -3.59 -0.13
C SER A 101 -4.64 -2.89 0.63
N THR A 102 -4.26 -2.03 1.58
CA THR A 102 -5.20 -1.14 2.26
C THR A 102 -4.88 0.30 1.90
N MET A 103 -5.93 1.07 1.65
CA MET A 103 -5.82 2.50 1.36
C MET A 103 -6.98 3.23 2.04
N ALA A 104 -6.67 4.28 2.79
CA ALA A 104 -7.67 5.13 3.41
C ALA A 104 -7.26 6.60 3.32
N ALA A 105 -8.24 7.48 3.06
CA ALA A 105 -8.06 8.92 3.19
C ALA A 105 -8.36 9.33 4.64
N SER A 106 -7.55 10.21 5.20
CA SER A 106 -7.78 10.77 6.53
C SER A 106 -7.72 12.29 6.50
N ILE A 107 -8.64 12.93 7.22
CA ILE A 107 -8.65 14.37 7.45
C ILE A 107 -8.33 14.58 8.92
N GLY A 108 -7.30 15.38 9.23
CA GLY A 108 -6.96 15.70 10.62
C GLY A 108 -5.61 16.38 10.77
N PHE A 109 -5.40 17.01 11.94
CA PHE A 109 -4.18 17.73 12.31
C PHE A 109 -3.03 16.76 12.65
N GLN A 110 -2.58 15.95 11.69
CA GLN A 110 -1.40 15.12 11.89
C GLN A 110 -0.28 15.62 10.98
N LEU A 111 0.73 16.19 11.62
CA LEU A 111 1.97 16.59 10.99
C LEU A 111 2.93 15.40 11.04
N GLY A 112 3.34 14.88 9.87
CA GLY A 112 4.36 13.85 9.78
C GLY A 112 3.88 12.52 9.22
N ALA A 113 4.79 11.53 9.27
CA ALA A 113 4.53 10.16 8.87
C ALA A 113 4.50 9.25 10.10
N GLN A 114 3.54 8.34 10.16
CA GLN A 114 3.42 7.30 11.18
C GLN A 114 3.34 5.93 10.50
N THR A 115 3.89 4.94 11.18
CA THR A 115 3.84 3.54 10.73
C THR A 115 3.21 2.68 11.81
N LYS A 116 2.27 1.81 11.40
CA LYS A 116 1.62 0.82 12.27
C LYS A 116 1.53 -0.53 11.58
N SER A 117 1.44 -1.62 12.36
CA SER A 117 1.05 -2.92 11.84
C SER A 117 -0.42 -3.19 12.16
N ILE A 118 -1.13 -3.87 11.26
CA ILE A 118 -2.53 -4.26 11.48
C ILE A 118 -2.62 -5.78 11.31
N ILE A 119 -3.22 -6.46 12.30
CA ILE A 119 -3.46 -7.90 12.27
C ILE A 119 -4.95 -8.14 12.52
N LEU A 120 -5.65 -8.69 11.52
CA LEU A 120 -7.04 -9.10 11.64
C LEU A 120 -7.13 -10.62 11.73
N VAL A 121 -7.70 -11.10 12.84
CA VAL A 121 -7.86 -12.54 13.09
C VAL A 121 -9.29 -12.95 12.88
N PHE A 122 -9.56 -13.79 11.88
CA PHE A 122 -10.87 -14.35 11.59
C PHE A 122 -11.05 -15.65 12.37
N THR A 123 -11.90 -15.64 13.40
CA THR A 123 -12.18 -16.82 14.23
C THR A 123 -13.37 -17.64 13.74
N LYS A 124 -14.17 -17.09 12.81
CA LYS A 124 -15.31 -17.76 12.18
C LYS A 124 -15.09 -17.91 10.68
N GLU A 125 -15.34 -19.11 10.17
CA GLU A 125 -15.26 -19.42 8.73
C GLU A 125 -16.18 -18.53 7.89
N SER A 126 -17.38 -18.22 8.39
CA SER A 126 -18.34 -17.35 7.71
C SER A 126 -17.83 -15.93 7.54
N ALA A 127 -17.13 -15.39 8.57
CA ALA A 127 -16.56 -14.07 8.51
C ALA A 127 -15.39 -14.00 7.52
N LEU A 128 -14.52 -15.03 7.51
CA LEU A 128 -13.42 -15.14 6.56
C LEU A 128 -13.95 -15.20 5.12
N LYS A 129 -14.97 -16.05 4.86
CA LYS A 129 -15.60 -16.16 3.54
C LYS A 129 -16.26 -14.86 3.10
N ALA A 130 -17.00 -14.20 4.00
CA ALA A 130 -17.65 -12.93 3.70
C ALA A 130 -16.61 -11.86 3.34
N PHE A 131 -15.49 -11.79 4.07
CA PHE A 131 -14.41 -10.86 3.78
C PHE A 131 -13.80 -11.13 2.41
N ARG A 132 -13.44 -12.38 2.09
CA ARG A 132 -12.79 -12.75 0.82
C ARG A 132 -13.71 -12.57 -0.40
N ASN A 133 -15.02 -12.60 -0.22
CA ASN A 133 -16.02 -12.38 -1.27
C ASN A 133 -16.47 -10.91 -1.39
N SER A 134 -15.96 -10.02 -0.52
CA SER A 134 -16.27 -8.60 -0.59
C SER A 134 -15.29 -7.88 -1.54
N ASP A 135 -15.80 -6.84 -2.24
CA ASP A 135 -14.97 -5.99 -3.11
C ASP A 135 -14.15 -4.95 -2.33
N GLY A 136 -14.07 -5.10 -1.02
CA GLY A 136 -13.34 -4.21 -0.12
C GLY A 136 -13.97 -4.10 1.26
N TRP A 137 -13.33 -3.35 2.14
CA TRP A 137 -13.73 -3.15 3.55
C TRP A 137 -13.41 -1.74 4.04
#